data_946984dd8cd44c3a419fc2971dc695d3
#
_entry.id   946984dd8cd44c3a419fc2971dc695d3
#
_cell.length_a   1.000
_cell.length_b   1.000
_cell.length_c   1.000
_cell.angle_alpha   90.00
_cell.angle_beta   90.00
_cell.angle_gamma   90.00
#
_symmetry.space_group_name_H-M   'P 1'
#
loop_
_entity.id
_entity.type
_entity.pdbx_description
1 polymer ?
#
loop_
_entity_poly.entity_id
_entity_poly.type
_entity_poly.pdbx_seq_one_letter_code
_entity_poly.pdbx_strand_id
1 'polypeptide(L)'
;MKIMSETDRCMDFELARVLLVDDDPTSRLTLQTVLEASGYHVDSAASAAEAVGKLDEQEYQLVLSDLQMESPEAGLKVLAHARMMAYKPATAIVTTYQNAKPHSPTLQKQVRMLIKPEDVPGLLAKVANLISERAARKVQREMRHATS
;
A
#
# COMPACT_ATOMS: atom_id res chain seq x y z
N MET A 1 -1.46 29.69 19.66
CA MET A 1 -1.22 29.10 19.64
C MET A 1 -1.82 28.07 19.29
N LYS A 2 -2.62 27.97 19.32
CA LYS A 2 -3.29 27.03 19.01
C LYS A 2 -3.45 26.77 17.60
N ILE A 3 -3.39 27.65 16.73
CA ILE A 3 -3.45 27.45 15.31
C ILE A 3 -2.42 26.48 14.85
N MET A 4 -1.23 26.61 15.36
CA MET A 4 -0.19 25.66 15.03
C MET A 4 -0.57 24.28 15.50
N SER A 5 -1.11 24.19 16.68
CA SER A 5 -1.53 22.90 17.20
C SER A 5 -2.61 22.27 16.36
N GLU A 6 -3.52 23.06 15.85
CA GLU A 6 -4.55 22.53 14.99
C GLU A 6 -4.00 22.06 13.68
N THR A 7 -3.04 22.80 13.14
CA THR A 7 -2.37 22.39 11.94
C THR A 7 -1.63 21.07 12.17
N ASP A 8 -0.97 20.96 13.30
CA ASP A 8 -0.26 19.73 13.64
C ASP A 8 -1.23 18.59 13.78
N ARG A 9 -2.41 18.83 14.36
CA ARG A 9 -3.40 17.77 14.44
C ARG A 9 -3.91 17.34 13.09
N CYS A 10 -4.04 18.26 12.15
CA CYS A 10 -4.40 17.88 10.79
C CYS A 10 -3.34 16.99 10.19
N MET A 11 -2.08 17.28 10.47
CA MET A 11 -1.01 16.41 10.01
C MET A 11 -1.08 15.05 10.68
N ASP A 12 -1.45 15.03 11.96
CA ASP A 12 -1.59 13.77 12.68
C ASP A 12 -2.71 12.94 12.15
N PHE A 13 -3.71 13.58 11.57
CA PHE A 13 -4.85 12.89 10.96
C PHE A 13 -4.65 12.68 9.48
N GLU A 14 -3.44 12.92 9.01
CA GLU A 14 -3.14 12.59 7.65
C GLU A 14 -3.50 11.17 7.39
N LEU A 15 -3.86 10.92 6.15
CA LEU A 15 -4.12 9.58 5.72
C LEU A 15 -2.86 8.75 5.82
N ALA A 16 -3.02 7.46 5.77
CA ALA A 16 -2.00 6.50 6.11
C ALA A 16 -0.72 6.65 5.30
N ARG A 17 0.32 6.00 5.79
CA ARG A 17 1.58 5.88 5.06
C ARG A 17 1.52 4.68 4.12
N VAL A 18 1.86 4.92 2.87
CA VAL A 18 1.78 3.92 1.80
C VAL A 18 3.18 3.69 1.23
N LEU A 19 3.53 2.44 1.04
CA LEU A 19 4.73 2.08 0.29
C LEU A 19 4.31 1.68 -1.12
N LEU A 20 4.84 2.37 -2.11
CA LEU A 20 4.53 2.12 -3.51
C LEU A 20 5.77 1.52 -4.19
N VAL A 21 5.62 0.33 -4.73
CA VAL A 21 6.74 -0.39 -5.33
C VAL A 21 6.47 -0.58 -6.81
N ASP A 22 7.31 0.02 -7.64
CA ASP A 22 7.13 -0.01 -9.08
C ASP A 22 8.48 0.30 -9.72
N ASP A 23 8.94 -0.56 -10.62
CA ASP A 23 10.24 -0.34 -11.26
C ASP A 23 10.17 0.64 -12.43
N ASP A 24 8.97 1.01 -12.86
CA ASP A 24 8.82 2.00 -13.92
C ASP A 24 8.75 3.41 -13.32
N PRO A 25 9.73 4.28 -13.59
CA PRO A 25 9.74 5.60 -12.96
C PRO A 25 8.52 6.45 -13.28
N THR A 26 7.98 6.35 -14.48
CA THR A 26 6.83 7.15 -14.87
C THR A 26 5.58 6.74 -14.13
N SER A 27 5.30 5.43 -14.11
CA SER A 27 4.15 4.92 -13.37
C SER A 27 4.28 5.21 -11.88
N ARG A 28 5.48 5.02 -11.35
CA ARG A 28 5.73 5.26 -9.93
C ARG A 28 5.45 6.70 -9.56
N LEU A 29 5.97 7.64 -10.35
CA LEU A 29 5.76 9.05 -10.07
C LEU A 29 4.29 9.43 -10.19
N THR A 30 3.62 8.90 -11.20
CA THR A 30 2.20 9.21 -11.41
C THR A 30 1.36 8.76 -10.23
N LEU A 31 1.52 7.51 -9.81
CA LEU A 31 0.75 6.98 -8.68
C LEU A 31 1.11 7.69 -7.39
N GLN A 32 2.39 7.96 -7.19
CA GLN A 32 2.81 8.68 -5.99
C GLN A 32 2.16 10.05 -5.93
N THR A 33 2.16 10.78 -7.05
CA THR A 33 1.56 12.10 -7.10
C THR A 33 0.07 12.06 -6.77
N VAL A 34 -0.64 11.10 -7.35
CA VAL A 34 -2.08 10.96 -7.11
C VAL A 34 -2.35 10.67 -5.63
N LEU A 35 -1.60 9.75 -5.05
CA LEU A 35 -1.82 9.39 -3.65
C LEU A 35 -1.45 10.53 -2.71
N GLU A 36 -0.36 11.21 -2.99
CA GLU A 36 0.05 12.35 -2.16
C GLU A 36 -0.96 13.49 -2.24
N ALA A 37 -1.51 13.71 -3.43
CA ALA A 37 -2.52 14.75 -3.61
C ALA A 37 -3.78 14.45 -2.80
N SER A 38 -4.01 13.18 -2.49
CA SER A 38 -5.15 12.76 -1.68
C SER A 38 -4.85 12.74 -0.19
N GLY A 39 -3.65 13.11 0.21
CA GLY A 39 -3.30 13.23 1.62
C GLY A 39 -2.46 12.11 2.19
N TYR A 40 -2.20 11.05 1.41
CA TYR A 40 -1.38 9.95 1.90
C TYR A 40 0.09 10.35 1.94
N HIS A 41 0.79 9.76 2.89
CA HIS A 41 2.23 9.90 2.94
C HIS A 41 2.83 8.72 2.17
N VAL A 42 3.52 8.97 1.09
CA VAL A 42 3.96 7.93 0.18
C VAL A 42 5.47 7.84 0.14
N ASP A 43 5.99 6.66 0.42
CA ASP A 43 7.37 6.33 0.10
C ASP A 43 7.34 5.42 -1.11
N SER A 44 8.36 5.49 -1.94
CA SER A 44 8.39 4.67 -3.14
C SER A 44 9.68 3.87 -3.20
N ALA A 45 9.62 2.73 -3.89
CA ALA A 45 10.75 1.86 -4.10
C ALA A 45 10.74 1.40 -5.55
N ALA A 46 11.92 1.29 -6.12
CA ALA A 46 12.06 0.90 -7.52
C ALA A 46 12.36 -0.58 -7.70
N SER A 47 12.54 -1.31 -6.61
CA SER A 47 12.86 -2.74 -6.68
C SER A 47 12.37 -3.43 -5.42
N ALA A 48 12.31 -4.76 -5.49
CA ALA A 48 11.92 -5.56 -4.34
C ALA A 48 12.91 -5.38 -3.18
N ALA A 49 14.19 -5.34 -3.49
CA ALA A 49 15.21 -5.19 -2.45
C ALA A 49 15.05 -3.86 -1.70
N GLU A 50 14.82 -2.80 -2.45
CA GLU A 50 14.62 -1.49 -1.84
C GLU A 50 13.36 -1.49 -0.99
N ALA A 51 12.29 -2.11 -1.49
CA ALA A 51 11.02 -2.17 -0.78
C ALA A 51 11.17 -2.93 0.54
N VAL A 52 11.86 -4.06 0.53
CA VAL A 52 12.07 -4.84 1.75
C VAL A 52 12.81 -4.01 2.79
N GLY A 53 13.84 -3.28 2.36
CA GLY A 53 14.57 -2.42 3.28
C GLY A 53 13.68 -1.36 3.92
N LYS A 54 12.81 -0.75 3.12
CA LYS A 54 11.91 0.28 3.64
C LYS A 54 10.89 -0.33 4.59
N LEU A 55 10.39 -1.52 4.30
CA LEU A 55 9.44 -2.20 5.19
C LEU A 55 10.05 -2.47 6.57
N ASP A 56 11.33 -2.75 6.60
CA ASP A 56 12.01 -3.01 7.87
C ASP A 56 12.29 -1.74 8.65
N GLU A 57 12.36 -0.60 7.96
CA GLU A 57 12.73 0.67 8.59
C GLU A 57 11.52 1.50 9.04
N GLN A 58 10.37 1.34 8.36
CA GLN A 58 9.19 2.16 8.60
C GLN A 58 7.96 1.29 8.68
N GLU A 59 6.95 1.76 9.38
CA GLU A 59 5.65 1.09 9.39
C GLU A 59 4.76 1.69 8.33
N TYR A 60 4.11 0.84 7.57
CA TYR A 60 3.19 1.25 6.51
C TYR A 60 1.82 0.66 6.77
N GLN A 61 0.80 1.43 6.45
CA GLN A 61 -0.57 0.93 6.54
C GLN A 61 -0.97 0.17 5.29
N LEU A 62 -0.31 0.47 4.17
CA LEU A 62 -0.63 -0.15 2.89
C LEU A 62 0.63 -0.31 2.07
N VAL A 63 0.77 -1.45 1.42
CA VAL A 63 1.85 -1.72 0.47
C VAL A 63 1.22 -2.02 -0.87
N LEU A 64 1.54 -1.21 -1.86
CA LEU A 64 1.09 -1.41 -3.23
C LEU A 64 2.30 -1.81 -4.07
N SER A 65 2.23 -2.95 -4.72
CA SER A 65 3.32 -3.43 -5.55
C SER A 65 2.83 -3.66 -6.96
N ASP A 66 3.63 -3.23 -7.92
CA ASP A 66 3.35 -3.53 -9.32
C ASP A 66 3.49 -5.02 -9.56
N LEU A 67 2.61 -5.54 -10.41
CA LEU A 67 2.66 -6.94 -10.79
C LEU A 67 3.92 -7.26 -11.58
N GLN A 68 4.29 -6.38 -12.49
CA GLN A 68 5.47 -6.60 -13.32
C GLN A 68 6.63 -5.76 -12.82
N MET A 69 7.48 -6.39 -12.05
CA MET A 69 8.68 -5.77 -11.52
C MET A 69 9.88 -6.34 -12.28
N GLU A 70 11.06 -6.24 -11.67
CA GLU A 70 12.28 -6.76 -12.28
C GLU A 70 12.18 -8.27 -12.55
N SER A 71 11.28 -8.97 -11.86
CA SER A 71 10.96 -10.36 -12.16
C SER A 71 9.51 -10.62 -11.78
N PRO A 72 8.90 -11.69 -12.32
CA PRO A 72 7.51 -11.99 -11.96
C PRO A 72 7.30 -12.25 -10.48
N GLU A 73 8.34 -12.73 -9.78
CA GLU A 73 8.22 -13.03 -8.36
C GLU A 73 8.53 -11.85 -7.46
N ALA A 74 9.11 -10.77 -8.01
CA ALA A 74 9.56 -9.66 -7.17
C ALA A 74 8.43 -9.02 -6.41
N GLY A 75 7.30 -8.76 -7.08
CA GLY A 75 6.14 -8.19 -6.40
C GLY A 75 5.60 -9.09 -5.32
N LEU A 76 5.58 -10.40 -5.57
CA LEU A 76 5.12 -11.36 -4.57
C LEU A 76 6.04 -11.41 -3.37
N LYS A 77 7.35 -11.27 -3.60
CA LYS A 77 8.31 -11.24 -2.49
C LYS A 77 8.07 -10.03 -1.60
N VAL A 78 7.79 -8.88 -2.19
CA VAL A 78 7.49 -7.69 -1.42
C VAL A 78 6.28 -7.92 -0.54
N LEU A 79 5.21 -8.46 -1.11
CA LEU A 79 3.99 -8.69 -0.37
C LEU A 79 4.17 -9.75 0.72
N ALA A 80 4.92 -10.80 0.43
CA ALA A 80 5.20 -11.82 1.42
C ALA A 80 5.96 -11.24 2.60
N HIS A 81 6.98 -10.41 2.31
CA HIS A 81 7.74 -9.77 3.37
C HIS A 81 6.85 -8.84 4.20
N ALA A 82 6.00 -8.08 3.52
CA ALA A 82 5.09 -7.16 4.20
C ALA A 82 4.18 -7.90 5.17
N ARG A 83 3.70 -9.06 4.79
CA ARG A 83 2.80 -9.84 5.63
C ARG A 83 3.48 -10.37 6.88
N MET A 84 4.80 -10.47 6.86
CA MET A 84 5.55 -10.92 8.03
C MET A 84 5.80 -9.81 9.02
N MET A 85 5.56 -8.57 8.65
CA MET A 85 5.78 -7.44 9.55
C MET A 85 4.77 -7.44 10.67
N ALA A 86 5.24 -7.11 11.88
CA ALA A 86 4.38 -7.09 13.06
C ALA A 86 3.23 -6.10 12.92
N TYR A 87 3.44 -5.03 12.20
CA TYR A 87 2.41 -4.00 12.03
C TYR A 87 1.36 -4.38 10.98
N LYS A 88 1.53 -5.51 10.31
CA LYS A 88 0.51 -6.09 9.42
C LYS A 88 -0.11 -5.08 8.45
N PRO A 89 0.63 -4.61 7.48
CA PRO A 89 0.07 -3.65 6.51
C PRO A 89 -0.94 -4.36 5.60
N ALA A 90 -1.88 -3.61 5.07
CA ALA A 90 -2.68 -4.10 3.96
C ALA A 90 -1.78 -4.24 2.75
N THR A 91 -2.04 -5.21 1.90
CA THR A 91 -1.23 -5.45 0.71
C THR A 91 -2.11 -5.54 -0.51
N ALA A 92 -1.60 -5.07 -1.63
CA ALA A 92 -2.34 -5.15 -2.89
C ALA A 92 -1.37 -5.12 -4.06
N ILE A 93 -1.79 -5.72 -5.15
CA ILE A 93 -1.06 -5.66 -6.41
C ILE A 93 -1.78 -4.69 -7.33
N VAL A 94 -1.02 -3.74 -7.86
CA VAL A 94 -1.51 -2.80 -8.84
C VAL A 94 -1.06 -3.32 -10.20
N THR A 95 -1.98 -3.40 -11.15
CA THR A 95 -1.62 -3.89 -12.47
C THR A 95 -2.32 -3.04 -13.52
N THR A 96 -1.69 -2.95 -14.68
CA THR A 96 -2.31 -2.28 -15.81
C THR A 96 -3.37 -3.21 -16.40
N TYR A 97 -4.21 -2.62 -17.22
CA TYR A 97 -5.26 -3.35 -17.90
C TYR A 97 -4.74 -4.57 -18.66
N GLN A 98 -3.61 -4.41 -19.33
CA GLN A 98 -3.05 -5.46 -20.15
C GLN A 98 -2.49 -6.61 -19.35
N ASN A 99 -2.19 -6.38 -18.09
CA ASN A 99 -1.59 -7.38 -17.23
C ASN A 99 -2.57 -7.90 -16.18
N ALA A 100 -3.86 -7.78 -16.46
CA ALA A 100 -4.87 -8.11 -15.47
C ALA A 100 -5.03 -9.61 -15.23
N LYS A 101 -4.55 -10.45 -16.16
CA LYS A 101 -4.74 -11.89 -16.02
C LYS A 101 -3.63 -12.47 -15.16
N PRO A 102 -3.97 -13.10 -14.04
CA PRO A 102 -2.96 -13.77 -13.22
C PRO A 102 -2.47 -15.02 -13.95
N HIS A 103 -1.19 -15.31 -13.75
CA HIS A 103 -0.55 -16.43 -14.41
C HIS A 103 -0.49 -17.68 -13.52
N SER A 104 -0.89 -17.57 -12.27
CA SER A 104 -0.84 -18.70 -11.36
C SER A 104 -1.95 -18.57 -10.32
N PRO A 105 -2.39 -19.69 -9.74
CA PRO A 105 -3.36 -19.63 -8.64
C PRO A 105 -2.85 -18.86 -7.44
N THR A 106 -1.57 -18.95 -7.16
CA THR A 106 -0.98 -18.19 -6.06
C THR A 106 -1.12 -16.70 -6.31
N LEU A 107 -0.85 -16.26 -7.53
CA LEU A 107 -0.99 -14.86 -7.88
C LEU A 107 -2.43 -14.41 -7.73
N GLN A 108 -3.38 -15.26 -8.14
CA GLN A 108 -4.79 -14.91 -8.00
C GLN A 108 -5.17 -14.66 -6.54
N LYS A 109 -4.63 -15.47 -5.64
CA LYS A 109 -4.91 -15.28 -4.22
C LYS A 109 -4.28 -14.01 -3.68
N GLN A 110 -3.14 -13.60 -4.26
CA GLN A 110 -2.43 -12.42 -3.79
C GLN A 110 -3.02 -11.14 -4.31
N VAL A 111 -3.66 -11.18 -5.47
CA VAL A 111 -4.20 -9.97 -6.07
C VAL A 111 -5.37 -9.46 -5.25
N ARG A 112 -5.23 -8.28 -4.70
CA ARG A 112 -6.28 -7.63 -3.92
C ARG A 112 -7.05 -6.62 -4.73
N MET A 113 -6.41 -6.02 -5.73
CA MET A 113 -7.10 -5.08 -6.58
C MET A 113 -6.41 -4.98 -7.93
N LEU A 114 -7.22 -4.82 -8.94
CA LEU A 114 -6.78 -4.54 -10.29
C LEU A 114 -7.18 -3.10 -10.57
N ILE A 115 -6.20 -2.29 -10.87
CA ILE A 115 -6.43 -0.86 -11.02
C ILE A 115 -6.01 -0.43 -12.40
N LYS A 116 -6.89 0.31 -13.05
CA LYS A 116 -6.54 0.96 -14.30
C LYS A 116 -5.94 2.31 -13.95
N PRO A 117 -4.76 2.62 -14.45
CA PRO A 117 -4.11 3.88 -14.09
C PRO A 117 -4.96 5.12 -14.40
N GLU A 118 -5.84 5.02 -15.40
CA GLU A 118 -6.68 6.14 -15.78
C GLU A 118 -7.89 6.29 -14.87
N ASP A 119 -8.19 5.31 -14.01
CA ASP A 119 -9.34 5.37 -13.11
C ASP A 119 -8.90 5.81 -11.73
N VAL A 120 -8.59 7.09 -11.60
CA VAL A 120 -8.11 7.64 -10.34
C VAL A 120 -9.15 7.53 -9.22
N PRO A 121 -10.44 7.88 -9.44
CA PRO A 121 -11.40 7.72 -8.34
C PRO A 121 -11.53 6.27 -7.87
N GLY A 122 -11.51 5.31 -8.79
CA GLY A 122 -11.57 3.90 -8.42
C GLY A 122 -10.36 3.46 -7.63
N LEU A 123 -9.18 3.93 -8.04
CA LEU A 123 -7.95 3.65 -7.30
C LEU A 123 -8.05 4.15 -5.87
N LEU A 124 -8.44 5.41 -5.71
CA LEU A 124 -8.49 6.01 -4.38
C LEU A 124 -9.53 5.34 -3.50
N ALA A 125 -10.66 4.95 -4.07
CA ALA A 125 -11.68 4.22 -3.30
C ALA A 125 -11.16 2.89 -2.79
N LYS A 126 -10.44 2.16 -3.64
CA LYS A 126 -9.90 0.87 -3.24
C LYS A 126 -8.81 1.01 -2.19
N VAL A 127 -7.96 2.03 -2.34
CA VAL A 127 -6.93 2.31 -1.35
C VAL A 127 -7.58 2.61 0.00
N ALA A 128 -8.58 3.46 0.01
CA ALA A 128 -9.26 3.81 1.25
C ALA A 128 -9.90 2.59 1.90
N ASN A 129 -10.52 1.73 1.11
CA ASN A 129 -11.14 0.52 1.63
C ASN A 129 -10.12 -0.42 2.27
N LEU A 130 -8.98 -0.60 1.62
CA LEU A 130 -7.96 -1.50 2.15
C LEU A 130 -7.40 -0.99 3.47
N ILE A 131 -7.20 0.30 3.57
CA ILE A 131 -6.69 0.90 4.80
C ILE A 131 -7.73 0.80 5.90
N SER A 132 -9.00 1.03 5.57
CA SER A 132 -10.08 0.92 6.55
C SER A 132 -10.24 -0.50 7.05
N GLU A 133 -10.16 -1.48 6.17
CA GLU A 133 -10.26 -2.88 6.56
C GLU A 133 -9.11 -3.27 7.48
N ARG A 134 -7.92 -2.78 7.18
CA ARG A 134 -6.78 -3.06 8.05
C ARG A 134 -6.99 -2.47 9.43
N ALA A 135 -7.47 -1.23 9.48
CA ALA A 135 -7.72 -0.58 10.76
C ALA A 135 -8.75 -1.33 11.58
N ALA A 136 -9.81 -1.81 10.92
CA ALA A 136 -10.84 -2.58 11.60
C ALA A 136 -10.28 -3.88 12.16
N ARG A 137 -9.45 -4.57 11.40
CA ARG A 137 -8.84 -5.81 11.88
C ARG A 137 -7.94 -5.55 13.08
N LYS A 138 -7.21 -4.45 13.07
CA LYS A 138 -6.33 -4.11 14.18
C LYS A 138 -7.14 -3.83 15.44
N VAL A 139 -8.22 -3.09 15.32
CA VAL A 139 -9.09 -2.81 16.46
C VAL A 139 -9.67 -4.10 17.03
N GLN A 140 -10.13 -4.99 16.17
CA GLN A 140 -10.68 -6.26 16.62
C GLN A 140 -9.66 -7.08 17.38
N ARG A 141 -8.41 -7.11 16.91
CA ARG A 141 -7.37 -7.83 17.62
C ARG A 141 -7.11 -7.24 19.00
N GLU A 142 -7.07 -5.92 19.08
CA GLU A 142 -6.85 -5.25 20.36
C GLU A 142 -8.00 -5.50 21.31
N MET A 143 -9.23 -5.50 20.82
CA MET A 143 -10.38 -5.76 21.66
C MET A 143 -10.37 -7.19 22.19
N ARG A 144 -9.96 -8.16 21.38
CA ARG A 144 -9.86 -9.53 21.84
C ARG A 144 -8.83 -9.66 22.95
N HIS A 145 -7.69 -8.98 22.81
CA HIS A 145 -6.68 -9.00 23.86
C HIS A 145 -7.18 -8.35 25.13
N ALA A 146 -7.97 -7.29 25.00
CA ALA A 146 -8.48 -6.60 26.15
C ALA A 146 -9.48 -7.43 26.94
N THR A 147 -10.18 -8.35 26.27
CA THR A 147 -11.21 -9.15 26.92
C THR A 147 -10.72 -10.51 27.40
N SER A 148 -9.49 -10.89 27.08
CA SER A 148 -9.00 -12.20 27.48
C SER A 148 -8.21 -12.21 28.79
#